data_509fa695399b041bb9722dbca3b30e70
#
_entry.id   509fa695399b041bb9722dbca3b30e70
#
_cell.length_a   1.000
_cell.length_b   1.000
_cell.length_c   1.000
_cell.angle_alpha   90.00
_cell.angle_beta   90.00
_cell.angle_gamma   90.00
#
_symmetry.space_group_name_H-M   'P 1'
#
loop_
_entity.id
_entity.type
_entity.pdbx_description
1 polymer ?
#
loop_
_entity_poly.entity_id
_entity_poly.type
_entity_poly.pdbx_seq_one_letter_code
_entity_poly.pdbx_strand_id
1 'polypeptide(L)'
;MIWCGLFFGESDYIKLPCCLIIHLERSTAPNKNATYSPNWSHSNKIEFVVWTIPCIIILILGTLTWTSTQALDPRNPLPSENKPLVIEAISLDWKWLFIYPEQGIATVNEIAFPANVPVQFKVTSGSVMNSFFIPQLGSQIYAMAGMQNQVHLIANEEGVYKGMSANYSGKGFSGMKFTATATSADKFDEWVMKVKQSAKGLQMADYEQLAKPTENNAVEYFSSVKSDLYQEIINKYMDPAMVHHADQSQPMTQDMQKEMNNDMEQGMHMPSHSGSGE
;
A
#
# COMPACT_ATOMS: atom_id res chain seq x y z
N MET A 1 -4.85 1.22 42.45
CA MET A 1 -3.60 1.80 41.95
C MET A 1 -2.74 0.86 41.10
N ILE A 2 -3.09 -0.40 40.96
CA ILE A 2 -2.28 -1.46 40.26
C ILE A 2 -2.79 -1.77 38.87
N TRP A 3 -3.98 -1.32 38.45
CA TRP A 3 -4.61 -1.67 37.19
C TRP A 3 -4.25 -0.78 35.99
N CYS A 4 -3.72 0.42 36.20
CA CYS A 4 -3.37 1.33 35.10
C CYS A 4 -2.00 1.02 34.47
N GLY A 5 -1.16 0.24 35.13
CA GLY A 5 0.18 -0.11 34.67
C GLY A 5 0.29 -1.36 33.76
N LEU A 6 -0.77 -2.18 33.68
CA LEU A 6 -0.70 -3.48 33.01
C LEU A 6 -1.18 -3.50 31.57
N PHE A 7 -1.80 -2.42 31.08
CA PHE A 7 -2.39 -2.40 29.72
C PHE A 7 -1.72 -1.45 28.71
N PHE A 8 -0.81 -0.57 29.16
CA PHE A 8 -0.16 0.35 28.22
C PHE A 8 1.36 0.31 28.43
N GLY A 9 2.03 -0.35 27.49
CA GLY A 9 3.49 -0.29 27.38
C GLY A 9 4.00 1.16 27.21
N GLU A 10 5.28 1.35 27.43
CA GLU A 10 6.10 2.57 27.59
C GLU A 10 5.88 3.74 26.59
N SER A 11 4.65 4.21 26.41
CA SER A 11 4.40 5.46 25.69
C SER A 11 4.08 6.57 26.67
N ASP A 12 5.03 7.45 26.90
CA ASP A 12 4.89 8.61 27.81
C ASP A 12 3.75 9.57 27.41
N TYR A 13 3.33 9.53 26.16
CA TYR A 13 2.24 10.35 25.64
C TYR A 13 0.85 10.00 26.19
N ILE A 14 0.63 8.76 26.65
CA ILE A 14 -0.64 8.30 27.23
C ILE A 14 -0.67 8.52 28.74
N LYS A 15 0.48 8.57 29.39
CA LYS A 15 0.58 8.81 30.84
C LYS A 15 0.18 10.24 31.22
N LEU A 16 0.45 11.22 30.32
CA LEU A 16 0.16 12.64 30.61
C LEU A 16 -1.32 12.93 30.85
N PRO A 17 -2.29 12.53 30.02
CA PRO A 17 -3.71 12.76 30.29
C PRO A 17 -4.22 11.96 31.48
N CYS A 18 -3.77 10.72 31.71
CA CYS A 18 -4.13 9.95 32.90
C CYS A 18 -3.60 10.58 34.20
N CYS A 19 -2.34 11.05 34.20
CA CYS A 19 -1.78 11.76 35.34
C CYS A 19 -2.50 13.09 35.62
N LEU A 20 -2.93 13.81 34.56
CA LEU A 20 -3.68 15.05 34.70
C LEU A 20 -5.05 14.80 35.34
N ILE A 21 -5.77 13.76 34.90
CA ILE A 21 -7.06 13.38 35.47
C ILE A 21 -6.90 12.96 36.94
N ILE A 22 -5.91 12.13 37.28
CA ILE A 22 -5.62 11.70 38.64
C ILE A 22 -5.17 12.89 39.50
N HIS A 23 -4.45 13.85 38.94
CA HIS A 23 -4.01 15.05 39.66
C HIS A 23 -5.18 16.01 39.90
N LEU A 24 -6.11 16.14 38.97
CA LEU A 24 -7.37 16.87 39.16
C LEU A 24 -8.22 16.24 40.26
N GLU A 25 -8.37 14.91 40.28
CA GLU A 25 -9.11 14.22 41.35
C GLU A 25 -8.42 14.37 42.73
N ARG A 26 -7.08 14.39 42.77
CA ARG A 26 -6.32 14.55 43.99
C ARG A 26 -6.31 15.99 44.52
N SER A 27 -6.47 16.99 43.65
CA SER A 27 -6.56 18.40 44.04
C SER A 27 -7.93 18.77 44.61
N THR A 28 -8.95 17.92 44.44
CA THR A 28 -10.26 18.02 45.09
C THR A 28 -10.23 17.38 46.48
N ALA A 29 -9.21 17.68 47.27
CA ALA A 29 -9.22 17.34 48.72
C ALA A 29 -10.50 17.89 49.35
N PRO A 30 -11.16 17.15 50.24
CA PRO A 30 -12.44 17.56 50.79
C PRO A 30 -12.32 18.94 51.43
N ASN A 31 -12.84 19.92 50.73
CA ASN A 31 -12.89 21.28 51.22
C ASN A 31 -13.90 21.30 52.38
N LYS A 32 -13.45 21.66 53.58
CA LYS A 32 -14.30 21.71 54.78
C LYS A 32 -15.54 22.62 54.62
N ASN A 33 -15.53 23.48 53.60
CA ASN A 33 -16.62 24.40 53.29
C ASN A 33 -17.47 23.93 52.06
N ALA A 34 -17.29 22.69 51.60
CA ALA A 34 -18.07 22.17 50.47
C ALA A 34 -19.52 21.92 50.92
N THR A 35 -20.46 22.50 50.20
CA THR A 35 -21.89 22.25 50.38
C THR A 35 -22.22 20.83 49.91
N TYR A 36 -22.78 20.00 50.79
CA TYR A 36 -23.23 18.67 50.43
C TYR A 36 -24.40 18.72 49.47
N SER A 37 -24.26 18.20 48.26
CA SER A 37 -25.25 18.19 47.23
C SER A 37 -25.51 16.75 46.68
N PRO A 38 -26.35 15.96 47.40
CA PRO A 38 -26.58 14.54 47.09
C PRO A 38 -27.29 14.32 45.76
N ASN A 39 -28.02 15.30 45.25
CA ASN A 39 -28.78 15.23 43.97
C ASN A 39 -28.03 15.82 42.79
N TRP A 40 -26.72 16.10 42.92
CA TRP A 40 -25.93 16.57 41.80
C TRP A 40 -25.70 15.43 40.80
N SER A 41 -26.42 15.45 39.67
CA SER A 41 -26.35 14.40 38.65
C SER A 41 -25.54 14.81 37.44
N HIS A 42 -25.51 16.09 37.08
CA HIS A 42 -24.79 16.58 35.92
C HIS A 42 -24.45 18.07 36.03
N SER A 43 -23.48 18.51 35.25
CA SER A 43 -23.12 19.91 35.10
C SER A 43 -22.73 20.21 33.65
N ASN A 44 -23.51 21.03 32.98
CA ASN A 44 -23.30 21.42 31.59
C ASN A 44 -21.91 22.02 31.35
N LYS A 45 -21.34 22.71 32.33
CA LYS A 45 -19.98 23.28 32.19
C LYS A 45 -18.90 22.21 32.21
N ILE A 46 -19.01 21.23 33.10
CA ILE A 46 -18.06 20.12 33.19
C ILE A 46 -18.21 19.23 31.94
N GLU A 47 -19.42 18.92 31.56
CA GLU A 47 -19.70 18.13 30.34
C GLU A 47 -19.16 18.81 29.11
N PHE A 48 -19.37 20.11 28.94
CA PHE A 48 -18.82 20.86 27.81
C PHE A 48 -17.29 20.74 27.75
N VAL A 49 -16.59 20.90 28.87
CA VAL A 49 -15.12 20.78 28.90
C VAL A 49 -14.65 19.35 28.59
N VAL A 50 -15.31 18.35 29.20
CA VAL A 50 -14.96 16.93 29.04
C VAL A 50 -15.15 16.47 27.58
N TRP A 51 -16.17 16.99 26.87
CA TRP A 51 -16.39 16.67 25.47
C TRP A 51 -15.55 17.53 24.50
N THR A 52 -15.32 18.80 24.83
CA THR A 52 -14.59 19.72 23.97
C THR A 52 -13.12 19.33 23.81
N ILE A 53 -12.45 18.92 24.87
CA ILE A 53 -11.03 18.55 24.83
C ILE A 53 -10.78 17.37 23.89
N PRO A 54 -11.48 16.21 24.01
CA PRO A 54 -11.32 15.11 23.06
C PRO A 54 -11.67 15.49 21.61
N CYS A 55 -12.73 16.30 21.42
CA CYS A 55 -13.10 16.76 20.08
C CYS A 55 -12.00 17.59 19.42
N ILE A 56 -11.36 18.49 20.14
CA ILE A 56 -10.24 19.28 19.63
C ILE A 56 -9.06 18.37 19.27
N ILE A 57 -8.73 17.40 20.13
CA ILE A 57 -7.65 16.44 19.87
C ILE A 57 -7.95 15.63 18.61
N ILE A 58 -9.17 15.13 18.47
CA ILE A 58 -9.58 14.36 17.27
C ILE A 58 -9.50 15.21 16.01
N LEU A 59 -9.90 16.47 16.06
CA LEU A 59 -9.79 17.38 14.91
C LEU A 59 -8.32 17.59 14.50
N ILE A 60 -7.44 17.84 15.47
CA ILE A 60 -6.01 18.02 15.19
C ILE A 60 -5.39 16.75 14.62
N LEU A 61 -5.62 15.61 15.25
CA LEU A 61 -5.10 14.32 14.79
C LEU A 61 -5.71 13.91 13.46
N GLY A 62 -6.99 14.14 13.25
CA GLY A 62 -7.69 13.84 12.01
C GLY A 62 -7.13 14.64 10.82
N THR A 63 -6.93 15.93 10.99
CA THR A 63 -6.34 16.77 9.94
C THR A 63 -4.90 16.39 9.64
N LEU A 64 -4.10 16.12 10.66
CA LEU A 64 -2.71 15.69 10.52
C LEU A 64 -2.64 14.32 9.83
N THR A 65 -3.48 13.38 10.23
CA THR A 65 -3.54 12.05 9.59
C THR A 65 -3.97 12.17 8.13
N TRP A 66 -5.00 12.95 7.84
CA TRP A 66 -5.47 13.17 6.47
C TRP A 66 -4.37 13.71 5.56
N THR A 67 -3.72 14.80 5.97
CA THR A 67 -2.65 15.42 5.17
C THR A 67 -1.44 14.50 4.99
N SER A 68 -1.04 13.78 6.05
CA SER A 68 0.09 12.85 5.99
C SER A 68 -0.22 11.63 5.12
N THR A 69 -1.44 11.09 5.17
CA THR A 69 -1.83 9.95 4.34
C THR A 69 -1.81 10.31 2.86
N GLN A 70 -2.28 11.50 2.50
CA GLN A 70 -2.24 11.95 1.11
C GLN A 70 -0.80 12.20 0.61
N ALA A 71 0.06 12.77 1.46
CA ALA A 71 1.44 13.07 1.11
C ALA A 71 2.34 11.83 1.02
N LEU A 72 2.05 10.81 1.83
CA LEU A 72 2.86 9.59 1.96
C LEU A 72 2.26 8.39 1.22
N ASP A 73 1.28 8.59 0.34
CA ASP A 73 0.71 7.48 -0.44
C ASP A 73 1.81 6.86 -1.34
N PRO A 74 2.15 5.57 -1.16
CA PRO A 74 3.19 4.90 -1.92
C PRO A 74 2.86 4.75 -3.42
N ARG A 75 1.62 5.01 -3.82
CA ARG A 75 1.18 5.02 -5.22
C ARG A 75 1.56 6.30 -5.94
N ASN A 76 1.75 7.40 -5.19
CA ASN A 76 2.15 8.66 -5.78
C ASN A 76 3.58 8.57 -6.33
N PRO A 77 3.83 9.08 -7.55
CA PRO A 77 5.17 9.14 -8.09
C PRO A 77 6.05 10.04 -7.22
N LEU A 78 7.27 9.57 -6.96
CA LEU A 78 8.24 10.38 -6.23
C LEU A 78 8.68 11.59 -7.07
N PRO A 79 8.73 12.79 -6.49
CA PRO A 79 9.24 13.97 -7.18
C PRO A 79 10.72 13.77 -7.52
N SER A 80 11.03 13.61 -8.80
CA SER A 80 12.39 13.44 -9.30
C SER A 80 12.50 14.03 -10.71
N GLU A 81 13.66 14.59 -11.04
CA GLU A 81 13.98 15.02 -12.39
C GLU A 81 14.27 13.84 -13.34
N ASN A 82 14.63 12.68 -12.78
CA ASN A 82 14.94 11.49 -13.54
C ASN A 82 13.67 10.69 -13.85
N LYS A 83 13.62 10.15 -15.08
CA LYS A 83 12.56 9.20 -15.46
C LYS A 83 12.62 7.98 -14.55
N PRO A 84 11.50 7.53 -13.96
CA PRO A 84 11.49 6.35 -13.11
C PRO A 84 11.81 5.08 -13.92
N LEU A 85 12.62 4.20 -13.36
CA LEU A 85 12.84 2.85 -13.87
C LEU A 85 11.62 2.00 -13.54
N VAL A 86 11.01 1.40 -14.56
CA VAL A 86 9.86 0.49 -14.37
C VAL A 86 10.34 -0.93 -14.22
N ILE A 87 9.91 -1.60 -13.14
CA ILE A 87 10.14 -3.02 -12.91
C ILE A 87 8.80 -3.70 -12.61
N GLU A 88 8.49 -4.73 -13.37
CA GLU A 88 7.29 -5.53 -13.17
C GLU A 88 7.63 -6.73 -12.27
N ALA A 89 7.01 -6.81 -11.11
CA ALA A 89 7.24 -7.84 -10.11
C ALA A 89 6.05 -8.80 -10.04
N ILE A 90 6.30 -10.07 -10.26
CA ILE A 90 5.28 -11.13 -10.24
C ILE A 90 5.61 -12.09 -9.10
N SER A 91 4.71 -12.21 -8.15
CA SER A 91 4.77 -13.23 -7.12
C SER A 91 4.35 -14.57 -7.68
N LEU A 92 5.20 -15.58 -7.55
CA LEU A 92 4.91 -16.98 -7.87
C LEU A 92 4.94 -17.81 -6.58
N ASP A 93 4.67 -19.13 -6.69
CA ASP A 93 4.76 -20.02 -5.53
C ASP A 93 6.20 -20.14 -5.04
N TRP A 94 6.47 -19.31 -4.02
CA TRP A 94 7.67 -19.13 -3.19
C TRP A 94 8.91 -18.58 -3.92
N LYS A 95 8.70 -17.80 -5.01
CA LYS A 95 9.75 -17.04 -5.70
C LYS A 95 9.19 -15.75 -6.33
N TRP A 96 10.08 -14.83 -6.63
CA TRP A 96 9.75 -13.57 -7.29
C TRP A 96 10.33 -13.56 -8.70
N LEU A 97 9.51 -13.26 -9.69
CA LEU A 97 9.91 -12.97 -11.06
C LEU A 97 9.87 -11.46 -11.27
N PHE A 98 10.96 -10.91 -11.79
CA PHE A 98 11.10 -9.50 -12.10
C PHE A 98 11.34 -9.32 -13.59
N ILE A 99 10.56 -8.48 -14.23
CA ILE A 99 10.65 -8.15 -15.65
C ILE A 99 11.03 -6.69 -15.78
N TYR A 100 11.97 -6.41 -16.67
CA TYR A 100 12.41 -5.07 -17.04
C TYR A 100 11.93 -4.78 -18.45
N PRO A 101 10.78 -4.13 -18.64
CA PRO A 101 10.17 -3.96 -19.95
C PRO A 101 11.06 -3.12 -20.90
N GLU A 102 11.75 -2.10 -20.40
CA GLU A 102 12.64 -1.25 -21.21
C GLU A 102 13.91 -1.99 -21.65
N GLN A 103 14.48 -2.85 -20.80
CA GLN A 103 15.69 -3.62 -21.09
C GLN A 103 15.40 -4.94 -21.81
N GLY A 104 14.14 -5.41 -21.76
CA GLY A 104 13.69 -6.66 -22.36
C GLY A 104 14.24 -7.91 -21.69
N ILE A 105 14.59 -7.84 -20.38
CA ILE A 105 15.17 -8.93 -19.59
C ILE A 105 14.25 -9.32 -18.43
N ALA A 106 14.47 -10.53 -17.89
CA ALA A 106 13.85 -10.93 -16.62
C ALA A 106 14.84 -11.66 -15.69
N THR A 107 14.54 -11.60 -14.40
CA THR A 107 15.34 -12.23 -13.36
C THR A 107 14.44 -12.87 -12.30
N VAL A 108 14.94 -13.92 -11.65
CA VAL A 108 14.27 -14.58 -10.53
C VAL A 108 15.06 -14.35 -9.26
N ASN A 109 14.39 -13.89 -8.21
CA ASN A 109 14.92 -13.67 -6.86
C ASN A 109 16.11 -12.68 -6.76
N GLU A 110 16.39 -11.92 -7.81
CA GLU A 110 17.40 -10.85 -7.80
C GLU A 110 16.91 -9.68 -8.66
N ILE A 111 17.13 -8.45 -8.16
CA ILE A 111 16.93 -7.21 -8.90
C ILE A 111 18.14 -6.30 -8.73
N ALA A 112 18.42 -5.51 -9.74
CA ALA A 112 19.35 -4.39 -9.65
C ALA A 112 18.71 -3.12 -10.22
N PHE A 113 19.09 -1.97 -9.68
CA PHE A 113 18.64 -0.66 -10.16
C PHE A 113 19.64 0.43 -9.75
N PRO A 114 19.68 1.56 -10.46
CA PRO A 114 20.59 2.64 -10.13
C PRO A 114 20.14 3.37 -8.85
N ALA A 115 21.12 3.74 -8.01
CA ALA A 115 20.88 4.57 -6.84
C ALA A 115 20.46 6.00 -7.24
N ASN A 116 19.69 6.67 -6.38
CA ASN A 116 19.15 8.02 -6.59
C ASN A 116 18.22 8.15 -7.82
N VAL A 117 17.74 7.03 -8.36
CA VAL A 117 16.72 7.00 -9.41
C VAL A 117 15.45 6.39 -8.83
N PRO A 118 14.28 7.01 -9.00
CA PRO A 118 13.01 6.41 -8.59
C PRO A 118 12.76 5.12 -9.36
N VAL A 119 12.35 4.09 -8.65
CA VAL A 119 11.94 2.81 -9.23
C VAL A 119 10.45 2.63 -9.02
N GLN A 120 9.72 2.45 -10.10
CA GLN A 120 8.31 2.12 -10.09
C GLN A 120 8.16 0.59 -10.19
N PHE A 121 7.76 -0.03 -9.11
CA PHE A 121 7.39 -1.44 -9.12
C PHE A 121 5.91 -1.59 -9.46
N LYS A 122 5.60 -2.31 -10.53
CA LYS A 122 4.27 -2.80 -10.86
C LYS A 122 4.16 -4.23 -10.34
N VAL A 123 3.30 -4.44 -9.36
CA VAL A 123 3.28 -5.69 -8.59
C VAL A 123 1.98 -6.44 -8.83
N THR A 124 2.09 -7.71 -9.20
CA THR A 124 0.96 -8.65 -9.36
C THR A 124 1.32 -10.03 -8.80
N SER A 125 0.36 -10.93 -8.78
CA SER A 125 0.59 -12.34 -8.44
C SER A 125 0.12 -13.26 -9.55
N GLY A 126 0.89 -14.31 -9.81
CA GLY A 126 0.52 -15.44 -10.67
C GLY A 126 -0.02 -16.64 -9.88
N SER A 127 -0.30 -16.49 -8.59
CA SER A 127 -0.83 -17.52 -7.72
C SER A 127 -1.62 -16.90 -6.56
N VAL A 128 -1.34 -17.28 -5.33
CA VAL A 128 -1.98 -16.73 -4.13
C VAL A 128 -1.53 -15.29 -3.83
N MET A 129 -2.32 -14.57 -3.06
CA MET A 129 -1.97 -13.23 -2.58
C MET A 129 -0.66 -13.26 -1.79
N ASN A 130 0.19 -12.30 -2.06
CA ASN A 130 1.47 -12.11 -1.39
C ASN A 130 1.72 -10.62 -1.08
N SER A 131 2.85 -10.28 -0.51
CA SER A 131 3.26 -8.89 -0.27
C SER A 131 4.71 -8.69 -0.68
N PHE A 132 4.94 -7.74 -1.55
CA PHE A 132 6.27 -7.28 -1.93
C PHE A 132 6.79 -6.32 -0.86
N PHE A 133 7.96 -6.60 -0.31
CA PHE A 133 8.51 -5.81 0.77
C PHE A 133 10.04 -5.71 0.73
N ILE A 134 10.56 -4.50 0.71
CA ILE A 134 11.98 -4.19 0.92
C ILE A 134 12.06 -3.27 2.14
N PRO A 135 12.26 -3.81 3.35
CA PRO A 135 12.11 -3.07 4.62
C PRO A 135 12.93 -1.78 4.74
N GLN A 136 14.10 -1.76 4.09
CA GLN A 136 15.03 -0.62 4.15
C GLN A 136 14.68 0.51 3.18
N LEU A 137 13.81 0.27 2.18
CA LEU A 137 13.47 1.25 1.16
C LEU A 137 12.07 1.83 1.33
N GLY A 138 11.13 1.07 1.88
CA GLY A 138 9.77 1.57 2.06
C GLY A 138 8.80 0.56 2.64
N SER A 139 7.51 0.89 2.55
CA SER A 139 6.43 0.02 3.01
C SER A 139 6.16 -1.13 2.05
N GLN A 140 5.41 -2.12 2.52
CA GLN A 140 4.97 -3.25 1.72
C GLN A 140 3.80 -2.88 0.81
N ILE A 141 3.67 -3.62 -0.31
CA ILE A 141 2.51 -3.56 -1.20
C ILE A 141 2.00 -4.96 -1.51
N TYR A 142 0.68 -5.14 -1.58
CA TYR A 142 0.09 -6.43 -1.89
C TYR A 142 0.24 -6.81 -3.37
N ALA A 143 0.65 -8.06 -3.60
CA ALA A 143 0.64 -8.72 -4.90
C ALA A 143 -0.61 -9.59 -4.98
N MET A 144 -1.56 -9.24 -5.83
CA MET A 144 -2.84 -9.93 -5.98
C MET A 144 -3.02 -10.40 -7.42
N ALA A 145 -3.50 -11.63 -7.58
CA ALA A 145 -3.79 -12.18 -8.90
C ALA A 145 -4.91 -11.40 -9.59
N GLY A 146 -4.76 -11.12 -10.88
CA GLY A 146 -5.72 -10.34 -11.67
C GLY A 146 -5.73 -8.82 -11.39
N MET A 147 -4.84 -8.33 -10.52
CA MET A 147 -4.74 -6.90 -10.18
C MET A 147 -3.30 -6.42 -10.31
N GLN A 148 -3.14 -5.16 -10.69
CA GLN A 148 -1.85 -4.47 -10.68
C GLN A 148 -1.83 -3.43 -9.59
N ASN A 149 -0.92 -3.58 -8.63
CA ASN A 149 -0.59 -2.55 -7.65
C ASN A 149 0.71 -1.85 -8.02
N GLN A 150 0.91 -0.64 -7.52
CA GLN A 150 2.12 0.15 -7.81
C GLN A 150 2.73 0.65 -6.52
N VAL A 151 4.06 0.61 -6.44
CA VAL A 151 4.82 1.22 -5.36
C VAL A 151 6.06 1.91 -5.95
N HIS A 152 6.35 3.10 -5.44
CA HIS A 152 7.51 3.87 -5.85
C HIS A 152 8.53 3.86 -4.72
N LEU A 153 9.73 3.39 -5.01
CA LEU A 153 10.84 3.31 -4.06
C LEU A 153 12.07 4.02 -4.64
N ILE A 154 12.92 4.52 -3.76
CA ILE A 154 14.22 5.09 -4.15
C ILE A 154 15.27 4.61 -3.13
N ALA A 155 16.44 4.20 -3.64
CA ALA A 155 17.60 3.94 -2.80
C ALA A 155 18.52 5.15 -2.88
N ASN A 156 18.74 5.83 -1.77
CA ASN A 156 19.63 6.98 -1.69
C ASN A 156 21.11 6.59 -1.64
N GLU A 157 21.41 5.35 -1.32
CA GLU A 157 22.77 4.83 -1.18
C GLU A 157 22.95 3.56 -2.00
N GLU A 158 24.17 3.36 -2.55
CA GLU A 158 24.54 2.08 -3.16
C GLU A 158 24.64 1.01 -2.07
N GLY A 159 24.11 -0.18 -2.35
CA GLY A 159 24.15 -1.28 -1.39
C GLY A 159 23.28 -2.46 -1.79
N VAL A 160 23.31 -3.47 -0.95
CA VAL A 160 22.52 -4.68 -1.11
C VAL A 160 21.40 -4.70 -0.08
N TYR A 161 20.18 -4.63 -0.57
CA TYR A 161 18.96 -4.61 0.22
C TYR A 161 18.29 -5.99 0.16
N LYS A 162 17.76 -6.44 1.28
CA LYS A 162 17.05 -7.73 1.34
C LYS A 162 15.56 -7.49 1.15
N GLY A 163 15.02 -8.10 0.11
CA GLY A 163 13.59 -8.16 -0.12
C GLY A 163 13.01 -9.50 0.35
N MET A 164 11.74 -9.48 0.71
CA MET A 164 11.03 -10.66 1.17
C MET A 164 9.53 -10.56 0.86
N SER A 165 8.89 -11.72 0.93
CA SER A 165 7.44 -11.76 1.01
C SER A 165 6.97 -11.50 2.44
N ALA A 166 5.95 -10.68 2.64
CA ALA A 166 5.45 -10.31 3.96
C ALA A 166 4.03 -10.84 4.25
N ASN A 167 3.43 -11.60 3.33
CA ASN A 167 2.16 -12.27 3.53
C ASN A 167 2.33 -13.78 3.39
N TYR A 168 1.83 -14.53 4.37
CA TYR A 168 1.96 -16.00 4.38
C TYR A 168 1.28 -16.65 3.16
N SER A 169 2.04 -17.43 2.41
CA SER A 169 1.61 -18.05 1.16
C SER A 169 1.88 -19.57 1.11
N GLY A 170 2.00 -20.22 2.26
CA GLY A 170 2.17 -21.66 2.34
C GLY A 170 3.56 -22.11 2.76
N LYS A 171 3.89 -23.37 2.48
CA LYS A 171 5.04 -24.11 3.03
C LYS A 171 6.40 -23.43 2.76
N GLY A 172 6.64 -22.97 1.54
CA GLY A 172 7.90 -22.33 1.13
C GLY A 172 8.01 -20.84 1.42
N PHE A 173 7.01 -20.24 2.09
CA PHE A 173 6.97 -18.82 2.39
C PHE A 173 8.24 -18.29 3.09
N SER A 174 8.77 -19.00 4.06
CA SER A 174 9.95 -18.59 4.82
C SER A 174 11.20 -18.43 3.97
N GLY A 175 11.28 -19.16 2.86
CA GLY A 175 12.34 -19.10 1.87
C GLY A 175 12.12 -18.10 0.74
N MET A 176 10.94 -17.47 0.66
CA MET A 176 10.59 -16.53 -0.41
C MET A 176 11.24 -15.17 -0.19
N LYS A 177 12.51 -15.09 -0.53
CA LYS A 177 13.38 -13.91 -0.37
C LYS A 177 14.03 -13.58 -1.69
N PHE A 178 14.38 -12.31 -1.87
CA PHE A 178 15.14 -11.84 -3.03
C PHE A 178 16.16 -10.78 -2.61
N THR A 179 17.12 -10.55 -3.48
CA THR A 179 18.16 -9.55 -3.28
C THR A 179 17.90 -8.37 -4.20
N ALA A 180 17.91 -7.16 -3.65
CA ALA A 180 17.79 -5.92 -4.37
C ALA A 180 19.12 -5.15 -4.25
N THR A 181 19.79 -4.91 -5.37
CA THR A 181 21.09 -4.24 -5.39
C THR A 181 20.97 -2.87 -6.02
N ALA A 182 21.19 -1.82 -5.22
CA ALA A 182 21.33 -0.47 -5.73
C ALA A 182 22.79 -0.20 -6.09
N THR A 183 23.04 0.25 -7.33
CA THR A 183 24.37 0.47 -7.88
C THR A 183 24.46 1.82 -8.57
N SER A 184 25.69 2.20 -9.02
CA SER A 184 25.82 3.30 -9.99
C SER A 184 25.18 2.93 -11.34
N ALA A 185 24.86 3.93 -12.16
CA ALA A 185 24.27 3.71 -13.49
C ALA A 185 25.14 2.82 -14.37
N ASP A 186 26.46 3.04 -14.37
CA ASP A 186 27.39 2.23 -15.18
C ASP A 186 27.40 0.74 -14.76
N LYS A 187 27.39 0.47 -13.46
CA LYS A 187 27.32 -0.91 -12.93
C LYS A 187 25.96 -1.57 -13.20
N PHE A 188 24.89 -0.79 -13.22
CA PHE A 188 23.59 -1.29 -13.61
C PHE A 188 23.59 -1.73 -15.08
N ASP A 189 24.17 -0.94 -15.97
CA ASP A 189 24.28 -1.30 -17.40
C ASP A 189 25.16 -2.55 -17.59
N GLU A 190 26.27 -2.68 -16.85
CA GLU A 190 27.08 -3.90 -16.83
C GLU A 190 26.28 -5.12 -16.37
N TRP A 191 25.46 -4.96 -15.32
CA TRP A 191 24.59 -6.03 -14.83
C TRP A 191 23.53 -6.41 -15.88
N VAL A 192 22.90 -5.45 -16.55
CA VAL A 192 21.97 -5.71 -17.66
C VAL A 192 22.64 -6.48 -18.78
N MET A 193 23.87 -6.10 -19.15
CA MET A 193 24.65 -6.83 -20.15
C MET A 193 24.94 -8.27 -19.73
N LYS A 194 25.28 -8.48 -18.46
CA LYS A 194 25.49 -9.82 -17.89
C LYS A 194 24.22 -10.67 -17.99
N VAL A 195 23.06 -10.11 -17.65
CA VAL A 195 21.77 -10.81 -17.74
C VAL A 195 21.44 -11.15 -19.19
N LYS A 196 21.73 -10.26 -20.14
CA LYS A 196 21.54 -10.49 -21.59
C LYS A 196 22.41 -11.59 -22.17
N GLN A 197 23.51 -11.94 -21.51
CA GLN A 197 24.36 -13.07 -21.92
C GLN A 197 23.78 -14.44 -21.54
N SER A 198 22.68 -14.49 -20.78
CA SER A 198 21.99 -15.74 -20.46
C SER A 198 21.48 -16.41 -21.75
N ALA A 199 21.62 -17.73 -21.83
CA ALA A 199 21.10 -18.50 -22.96
C ALA A 199 19.58 -18.74 -22.91
N LYS A 200 18.92 -18.35 -21.79
CA LYS A 200 17.48 -18.60 -21.57
C LYS A 200 16.65 -17.40 -22.02
N GLY A 201 15.57 -17.65 -22.76
CA GLY A 201 14.48 -16.71 -22.99
C GLY A 201 13.28 -17.06 -22.11
N LEU A 202 12.42 -16.10 -21.84
CA LEU A 202 11.19 -16.29 -21.07
C LEU A 202 9.98 -16.13 -22.00
N GLN A 203 9.47 -17.26 -22.46
CA GLN A 203 8.22 -17.35 -23.19
C GLN A 203 7.10 -17.83 -22.24
N MET A 204 5.84 -17.86 -22.71
CA MET A 204 4.72 -18.31 -21.88
C MET A 204 4.89 -19.76 -21.37
N ALA A 205 5.45 -20.66 -22.18
CA ALA A 205 5.73 -22.03 -21.79
C ALA A 205 6.78 -22.14 -20.68
N ASP A 206 7.83 -21.30 -20.74
CA ASP A 206 8.88 -21.21 -19.70
C ASP A 206 8.32 -20.63 -18.41
N TYR A 207 7.45 -19.62 -18.53
CA TYR A 207 6.72 -19.06 -17.38
C TYR A 207 5.84 -20.10 -16.70
N GLU A 208 5.10 -20.92 -17.44
CA GLU A 208 4.26 -21.98 -16.86
C GLU A 208 5.08 -23.04 -16.11
N GLN A 209 6.29 -23.32 -16.58
CA GLN A 209 7.20 -24.20 -15.82
C GLN A 209 7.75 -23.51 -14.59
N LEU A 210 8.14 -22.23 -14.69
CA LEU A 210 8.63 -21.43 -13.58
C LEU A 210 7.53 -21.24 -12.51
N ALA A 211 6.26 -21.12 -12.91
CA ALA A 211 5.14 -20.94 -12.00
C ALA A 211 4.85 -22.17 -11.11
N LYS A 212 5.40 -23.34 -11.44
CA LYS A 212 5.23 -24.53 -10.58
C LYS A 212 5.83 -24.30 -9.19
N PRO A 213 5.18 -24.77 -8.11
CA PRO A 213 5.67 -24.59 -6.76
C PRO A 213 7.05 -25.20 -6.56
N THR A 214 8.00 -24.39 -6.13
CA THR A 214 9.38 -24.82 -5.82
C THR A 214 9.95 -23.97 -4.69
N GLU A 215 10.71 -24.58 -3.78
CA GLU A 215 11.29 -23.92 -2.61
C GLU A 215 12.76 -23.56 -2.83
N ASN A 216 13.21 -22.46 -2.22
CA ASN A 216 14.62 -22.02 -2.21
C ASN A 216 15.25 -21.93 -3.62
N ASN A 217 14.51 -21.34 -4.56
CA ASN A 217 14.99 -21.19 -5.93
C ASN A 217 16.27 -20.35 -5.99
N ALA A 218 17.24 -20.83 -6.74
CA ALA A 218 18.41 -20.06 -7.09
C ALA A 218 18.04 -18.86 -7.98
N VAL A 219 18.93 -17.89 -8.07
CA VAL A 219 18.83 -16.77 -8.99
C VAL A 219 18.91 -17.30 -10.43
N GLU A 220 17.95 -16.89 -11.27
CA GLU A 220 17.94 -17.20 -12.69
C GLU A 220 17.83 -15.93 -13.52
N TYR A 221 18.45 -15.94 -14.70
CA TYR A 221 18.46 -14.81 -15.63
C TYR A 221 17.87 -15.23 -16.98
N PHE A 222 17.09 -14.33 -17.56
CA PHE A 222 16.50 -14.49 -18.89
C PHE A 222 16.89 -13.29 -19.76
N SER A 223 17.55 -13.58 -20.90
CA SER A 223 18.05 -12.56 -21.82
C SER A 223 16.98 -11.91 -22.67
N SER A 224 15.83 -12.53 -22.78
CA SER A 224 14.70 -12.00 -23.52
C SER A 224 13.39 -12.39 -22.85
N VAL A 225 12.39 -11.53 -22.97
CA VAL A 225 11.04 -11.71 -22.41
C VAL A 225 10.00 -11.40 -23.49
N LYS A 226 8.93 -12.17 -23.53
CA LYS A 226 7.77 -11.86 -24.36
C LYS A 226 7.18 -10.51 -23.93
N SER A 227 7.01 -9.58 -24.86
CA SER A 227 6.62 -8.17 -24.59
C SER A 227 5.35 -8.01 -23.77
N ASP A 228 4.37 -8.89 -23.93
CA ASP A 228 3.06 -8.79 -23.28
C ASP A 228 2.86 -9.80 -22.15
N LEU A 229 3.95 -10.48 -21.71
CA LEU A 229 3.88 -11.57 -20.73
C LEU A 229 3.23 -11.11 -19.42
N TYR A 230 3.61 -9.93 -18.92
CA TYR A 230 3.06 -9.38 -17.68
C TYR A 230 1.55 -9.17 -17.77
N GLN A 231 1.09 -8.58 -18.85
CA GLN A 231 -0.35 -8.33 -19.07
C GLN A 231 -1.14 -9.62 -19.29
N GLU A 232 -0.57 -10.60 -19.96
CA GLU A 232 -1.19 -11.93 -20.13
C GLU A 232 -1.38 -12.63 -18.78
N ILE A 233 -0.40 -12.50 -17.87
CA ILE A 233 -0.49 -13.07 -16.53
C ILE A 233 -1.61 -12.41 -15.74
N ILE A 234 -1.75 -11.09 -15.79
CA ILE A 234 -2.85 -10.38 -15.13
C ILE A 234 -4.19 -10.84 -15.70
N ASN A 235 -4.31 -10.82 -17.01
CA ASN A 235 -5.57 -11.17 -17.70
C ASN A 235 -6.02 -12.61 -17.44
N LYS A 236 -5.08 -13.54 -17.23
CA LYS A 236 -5.38 -14.94 -16.87
C LYS A 236 -6.21 -15.07 -15.59
N TYR A 237 -6.07 -14.14 -14.65
CA TYR A 237 -6.75 -14.14 -13.36
C TYR A 237 -7.77 -13.02 -13.20
N MET A 238 -7.97 -12.20 -14.24
CA MET A 238 -9.01 -11.17 -14.23
C MET A 238 -10.39 -11.82 -14.34
N ASP A 239 -11.27 -11.51 -13.39
CA ASP A 239 -12.68 -11.87 -13.49
C ASP A 239 -13.31 -11.03 -14.63
N PRO A 240 -14.02 -11.63 -15.59
CA PRO A 240 -14.71 -10.90 -16.65
C PRO A 240 -15.65 -9.80 -16.13
N ALA A 241 -16.19 -9.95 -14.91
CA ALA A 241 -17.02 -8.95 -14.26
C ALA A 241 -16.24 -7.70 -13.80
N MET A 242 -14.92 -7.83 -13.54
CA MET A 242 -14.07 -6.69 -13.11
C MET A 242 -13.52 -5.87 -14.28
N VAL A 243 -13.50 -6.42 -15.48
CA VAL A 243 -12.98 -5.72 -16.68
C VAL A 243 -13.77 -4.45 -16.98
N HIS A 244 -15.08 -4.44 -16.69
CA HIS A 244 -15.94 -3.28 -16.91
C HIS A 244 -15.67 -2.11 -15.95
N HIS A 245 -14.99 -2.32 -14.81
CA HIS A 245 -14.64 -1.26 -13.87
C HIS A 245 -13.23 -0.67 -14.08
N ALA A 246 -12.33 -1.41 -14.68
CA ALA A 246 -10.95 -0.96 -14.94
C ALA A 246 -10.88 0.03 -16.12
N ASP A 247 -11.78 -0.06 -17.09
CA ASP A 247 -11.86 0.84 -18.24
C ASP A 247 -12.47 2.22 -17.87
N GLN A 248 -13.14 2.32 -16.73
CA GLN A 248 -13.69 3.59 -16.21
C GLN A 248 -12.66 4.45 -15.46
N SER A 249 -11.42 4.01 -15.29
CA SER A 249 -10.33 4.81 -14.71
C SER A 249 -9.57 5.68 -15.72
N GLN A 250 -10.05 5.79 -16.95
CA GLN A 250 -9.62 6.83 -17.88
C GLN A 250 -10.15 8.19 -17.40
N PRO A 251 -9.35 9.29 -17.53
CA PRO A 251 -9.83 10.61 -17.13
C PRO A 251 -11.11 10.90 -17.92
N MET A 252 -12.20 11.19 -17.19
CA MET A 252 -13.50 11.56 -17.74
C MET A 252 -13.31 12.59 -18.85
N THR A 253 -13.58 12.21 -20.08
CA THR A 253 -13.65 13.17 -21.19
C THR A 253 -14.85 14.09 -20.97
N GLN A 254 -14.75 15.35 -21.40
CA GLN A 254 -15.80 16.36 -21.22
C GLN A 254 -17.17 15.92 -21.77
N ASP A 255 -17.17 14.97 -22.70
CA ASP A 255 -18.41 14.41 -23.27
C ASP A 255 -19.13 13.45 -22.31
N MET A 256 -18.41 12.61 -21.54
CA MET A 256 -19.00 11.76 -20.49
C MET A 256 -19.60 12.58 -19.34
N GLN A 257 -18.98 13.71 -19.02
CA GLN A 257 -19.47 14.63 -17.97
C GLN A 257 -20.79 15.30 -18.38
N LYS A 258 -20.97 15.52 -19.68
CA LYS A 258 -22.17 16.11 -20.27
C LYS A 258 -23.34 15.13 -20.33
N GLU A 259 -23.07 13.85 -20.62
CA GLU A 259 -24.09 12.79 -20.57
C GLU A 259 -24.59 12.55 -19.15
N MET A 260 -23.71 12.47 -18.17
CA MET A 260 -24.06 12.26 -16.76
C MET A 260 -24.89 13.43 -16.18
N ASN A 261 -24.63 14.67 -16.60
CA ASN A 261 -25.43 15.83 -16.20
C ASN A 261 -26.82 15.81 -16.86
N ASN A 262 -26.95 15.37 -18.10
CA ASN A 262 -28.23 15.22 -18.77
C ASN A 262 -29.12 14.14 -18.14
N ASP A 263 -28.54 13.03 -17.70
CA ASP A 263 -29.27 11.96 -17.01
C ASP A 263 -29.71 12.37 -15.61
N MET A 264 -28.97 13.23 -14.91
CA MET A 264 -29.38 13.81 -13.64
C MET A 264 -30.52 14.81 -13.80
N GLU A 265 -30.59 15.62 -14.85
CA GLU A 265 -31.70 16.54 -15.13
C GLU A 265 -32.99 15.79 -15.50
N GLN A 266 -32.89 14.67 -16.22
CA GLN A 266 -34.07 13.86 -16.59
C GLN A 266 -34.60 13.04 -15.41
N GLY A 267 -33.78 12.66 -14.43
CA GLY A 267 -34.18 11.92 -13.21
C GLY A 267 -34.97 12.76 -12.19
N MET A 268 -34.98 14.08 -12.30
CA MET A 268 -35.68 14.97 -11.36
C MET A 268 -37.13 15.25 -11.73
N HIS A 269 -37.67 14.70 -12.82
CA HIS A 269 -39.09 14.81 -13.18
C HIS A 269 -39.87 13.58 -12.68
N MET A 270 -40.14 13.52 -11.38
CA MET A 270 -41.18 12.64 -10.83
C MET A 270 -42.57 13.26 -11.09
N PRO A 271 -43.47 12.53 -11.70
CA PRO A 271 -44.88 12.99 -11.80
C PRO A 271 -45.55 12.93 -10.42
N SER A 272 -46.08 14.07 -9.98
CA SER A 272 -46.90 14.17 -8.78
C SER A 272 -48.19 13.37 -8.97
N HIS A 273 -48.34 12.23 -8.30
CA HIS A 273 -49.61 11.54 -8.18
C HIS A 273 -50.51 12.32 -7.21
N SER A 274 -51.45 13.07 -7.77
CA SER A 274 -52.63 13.55 -7.06
C SER A 274 -53.64 12.40 -6.94
N GLY A 275 -53.70 11.77 -5.76
CA GLY A 275 -54.78 10.86 -5.39
C GLY A 275 -55.98 11.68 -4.91
N SER A 276 -57.01 11.76 -5.72
CA SER A 276 -58.37 12.15 -5.29
C SER A 276 -59.06 10.91 -4.73
N GLY A 277 -59.72 11.12 -3.56
CA GLY A 277 -60.40 10.09 -2.81
C GLY A 277 -61.72 9.59 -3.42
N GLU A 278 -62.11 8.45 -2.93
CA GLU A 278 -63.50 8.08 -2.49
C GLU A 278 -63.35 6.97 -1.46
#